data_2bf4604850550f7f3e4f385fb7d72509
#
_entry.id   2bf4604850550f7f3e4f385fb7d72509
#
_cell.length_a   1.000
_cell.length_b   1.000
_cell.length_c   1.000
_cell.angle_alpha   90.00
_cell.angle_beta   90.00
_cell.angle_gamma   90.00
#
_symmetry.space_group_name_H-M   'P 1'
#
loop_
_entity.id
_entity.type
_entity.pdbx_description
1 polymer ?
#
loop_
_entity_poly.entity_id
_entity_poly.type
_entity_poly.pdbx_seq_one_letter_code
_entity_poly.pdbx_strand_id
1 'polypeptide(L)'
;MRAHVLLASTLTLAACNGSTSPGPDASGPPHDANVDAYRPPLPDSGPGSGVVVAGCRILPQDNPWNQDVSALPLHPRHAQIMANISPTTHLHADWGAWTDGYGIPWSSGSGAPNAHMDFVDYPDESDMRPCDGVPFCYPIPSTARIEGGPASNPGDGDRHLLYLDTTGAPNDCTLYEMWNTNGFTAGTWSASNGAIFHLGSNALRTESWTSADAAGLPIMPGLVRYDEVMAGEIRHAVRFTLQHAFNHHIHPATHDGPSSTADMPLYGLRFRLRADFDMHAMDPHTQTILRAMQRYGLFFADQGSNWYITGDSDDRWNDGDLIGTINGDFRNVTGGDFEILDTGSQI
;
A
#
# COMPACT_ATOMS: atom_id res chain seq x y z
N MET A 1 55.16 7.86 13.23
CA MET A 1 55.01 8.80 14.35
C MET A 1 54.51 10.14 13.80
N ARG A 2 53.25 10.41 13.91
CA ARG A 2 52.67 11.77 13.85
C ARG A 2 51.37 11.74 14.67
N ALA A 3 51.30 12.61 15.65
CA ALA A 3 50.29 12.69 16.67
C ALA A 3 49.02 13.33 16.15
N HIS A 4 47.84 12.81 16.55
CA HIS A 4 46.56 13.45 16.38
C HIS A 4 46.23 14.31 17.59
N VAL A 5 45.97 15.58 17.34
CA VAL A 5 45.49 16.56 18.32
C VAL A 5 43.96 16.51 18.34
N LEU A 6 43.37 16.16 19.49
CA LEU A 6 41.97 16.35 19.80
C LEU A 6 41.71 17.83 20.17
N LEU A 7 40.78 18.49 19.47
CA LEU A 7 40.21 19.75 19.94
C LEU A 7 38.87 19.44 20.62
N ALA A 8 38.79 19.74 21.90
CA ALA A 8 37.56 19.77 22.66
C ALA A 8 36.94 21.17 22.60
N SER A 9 35.68 21.28 22.12
CA SER A 9 34.93 22.53 22.14
C SER A 9 33.94 22.51 23.31
N THR A 10 34.17 23.39 24.26
CA THR A 10 33.29 23.67 25.39
C THR A 10 32.18 24.62 25.00
N LEU A 11 30.91 24.19 25.16
CA LEU A 11 29.72 25.06 25.04
C LEU A 11 29.43 25.69 26.41
N THR A 12 29.46 27.01 26.47
CA THR A 12 29.03 27.82 27.60
C THR A 12 27.51 28.08 27.53
N LEU A 13 26.77 27.69 28.57
CA LEU A 13 25.38 28.12 28.82
C LEU A 13 25.35 29.60 29.23
N ALA A 14 24.56 30.38 28.53
CA ALA A 14 24.14 31.70 28.96
C ALA A 14 22.66 31.63 29.40
N ALA A 15 22.41 31.87 30.67
CA ALA A 15 21.10 32.08 31.23
C ALA A 15 20.68 33.55 31.03
N CYS A 16 19.48 33.78 30.45
CA CYS A 16 18.84 35.09 30.52
C CYS A 16 17.49 34.94 31.19
N ASN A 17 17.37 35.52 32.37
CA ASN A 17 16.15 35.89 33.06
C ASN A 17 15.50 37.08 32.35
N GLY A 18 14.15 37.09 32.21
CA GLY A 18 13.45 38.29 31.74
C GLY A 18 11.93 38.16 31.66
N SER A 19 11.28 38.47 32.74
CA SER A 19 9.98 39.14 32.94
C SER A 19 8.76 38.77 32.08
N THR A 20 7.76 38.31 32.82
CA THR A 20 6.35 38.18 32.48
C THR A 20 5.67 39.52 32.16
N SER A 21 4.92 39.56 31.07
CA SER A 21 3.80 40.47 30.89
C SER A 21 2.62 39.71 30.26
N PRO A 22 1.40 39.82 30.76
CA PRO A 22 0.23 39.14 30.17
C PRO A 22 -0.26 39.94 28.94
N GLY A 23 -0.30 39.31 27.79
CA GLY A 23 -0.95 39.78 26.60
C GLY A 23 -2.41 39.29 26.54
N PRO A 24 -3.30 39.95 25.80
CA PRO A 24 -4.75 39.78 25.92
C PRO A 24 -5.23 38.45 25.32
N ASP A 25 -6.26 37.90 25.98
CA ASP A 25 -7.08 36.78 25.55
C ASP A 25 -7.48 36.90 24.06
N ALA A 26 -6.95 36.02 23.24
CA ALA A 26 -7.53 35.68 21.95
C ALA A 26 -8.50 34.51 22.18
N SER A 27 -9.76 34.83 22.46
CA SER A 27 -10.85 33.89 22.34
C SER A 27 -10.96 33.44 20.85
N GLY A 28 -10.40 32.31 20.55
CA GLY A 28 -10.68 31.60 19.29
C GLY A 28 -12.18 31.23 19.26
N PRO A 29 -12.76 31.10 18.05
CA PRO A 29 -14.15 30.67 17.92
C PRO A 29 -14.34 29.34 18.61
N PRO A 30 -15.53 29.08 19.20
CA PRO A 30 -15.79 27.82 19.86
C PRO A 30 -15.62 26.68 18.86
N HIS A 31 -14.82 25.69 19.23
CA HIS A 31 -14.80 24.41 18.54
C HIS A 31 -16.25 23.87 18.56
N ASP A 32 -16.87 23.82 17.39
CA ASP A 32 -18.13 23.14 17.20
C ASP A 32 -17.94 21.67 17.56
N ALA A 33 -18.37 21.30 18.74
CA ALA A 33 -18.42 19.93 19.27
C ALA A 33 -19.54 19.11 18.59
N ASN A 34 -19.73 19.29 17.29
CA ASN A 34 -20.76 18.60 16.53
C ASN A 34 -20.27 18.11 15.15
N VAL A 35 -19.02 17.64 15.07
CA VAL A 35 -18.48 17.02 13.84
C VAL A 35 -18.58 15.49 13.89
N ASP A 36 -19.09 14.92 14.97
CA ASP A 36 -19.50 13.51 15.06
C ASP A 36 -20.92 13.26 14.52
N ALA A 37 -21.37 14.06 13.56
CA ALA A 37 -22.57 13.74 12.83
C ALA A 37 -22.29 12.49 11.99
N TYR A 38 -22.82 11.33 12.46
CA TYR A 38 -23.02 10.12 11.71
C TYR A 38 -23.11 10.43 10.21
N ARG A 39 -22.01 10.19 9.49
CA ARG A 39 -22.07 10.11 8.04
C ARG A 39 -22.80 8.81 7.72
N PRO A 40 -23.93 8.87 7.02
CA PRO A 40 -24.55 7.63 6.56
C PRO A 40 -23.51 6.87 5.74
N PRO A 41 -23.44 5.54 5.87
CA PRO A 41 -22.63 4.73 4.99
C PRO A 41 -22.90 5.16 3.55
N LEU A 42 -21.85 5.15 2.70
CA LEU A 42 -22.01 5.38 1.27
C LEU A 42 -23.24 4.58 0.81
N PRO A 43 -24.10 5.14 -0.06
CA PRO A 43 -25.33 4.48 -0.46
C PRO A 43 -24.98 3.05 -0.82
N ASP A 44 -25.64 2.11 -0.15
CA ASP A 44 -25.41 0.69 -0.30
C ASP A 44 -25.45 0.40 -1.80
N SER A 45 -24.28 0.36 -2.40
CA SER A 45 -24.09 -0.18 -3.72
C SER A 45 -24.40 -1.65 -3.49
N GLY A 46 -25.63 -2.06 -3.73
CA GLY A 46 -26.21 -3.36 -3.38
C GLY A 46 -25.29 -4.54 -3.71
N PRO A 47 -25.60 -5.75 -3.28
CA PRO A 47 -24.74 -6.90 -3.55
C PRO A 47 -24.45 -6.97 -5.05
N GLY A 48 -23.22 -6.58 -5.44
CA GLY A 48 -22.80 -6.49 -6.84
C GLY A 48 -22.03 -5.24 -7.26
N SER A 49 -21.88 -4.20 -6.43
CA SER A 49 -20.99 -3.07 -6.74
C SER A 49 -19.63 -3.30 -6.09
N GLY A 50 -18.66 -3.73 -6.88
CA GLY A 50 -17.26 -3.80 -6.46
C GLY A 50 -16.71 -2.43 -6.06
N VAL A 51 -15.48 -2.41 -5.55
CA VAL A 51 -14.74 -1.20 -5.21
C VAL A 51 -14.68 -0.26 -6.42
N VAL A 52 -14.99 1.02 -6.24
CA VAL A 52 -14.93 2.05 -7.29
C VAL A 52 -14.00 3.15 -6.85
N VAL A 53 -12.96 3.43 -7.65
CA VAL A 53 -11.98 4.49 -7.41
C VAL A 53 -11.87 5.35 -8.68
N ALA A 54 -11.96 6.66 -8.55
CA ALA A 54 -11.91 7.61 -9.68
C ALA A 54 -12.87 7.26 -10.84
N GLY A 55 -14.04 6.68 -10.51
CA GLY A 55 -15.04 6.24 -11.50
C GLY A 55 -14.78 4.87 -12.13
N CYS A 56 -13.67 4.21 -11.79
CA CYS A 56 -13.30 2.87 -12.26
C CYS A 56 -13.67 1.80 -11.24
N ARG A 57 -14.26 0.71 -11.71
CA ARG A 57 -14.38 -0.51 -10.90
C ARG A 57 -12.99 -1.14 -10.76
N ILE A 58 -12.61 -1.43 -9.52
CA ILE A 58 -11.31 -2.04 -9.20
C ILE A 58 -11.49 -3.55 -9.11
N LEU A 59 -11.18 -4.23 -10.20
CA LEU A 59 -11.29 -5.67 -10.40
C LEU A 59 -12.75 -6.20 -10.33
N PRO A 60 -13.04 -7.34 -10.94
CA PRO A 60 -14.36 -7.99 -10.84
C PRO A 60 -14.72 -8.34 -9.38
N GLN A 61 -16.00 -8.47 -9.10
CA GLN A 61 -16.47 -8.78 -7.75
C GLN A 61 -16.01 -10.16 -7.26
N ASP A 62 -15.86 -11.11 -8.17
CA ASP A 62 -15.37 -12.46 -7.90
C ASP A 62 -13.83 -12.56 -7.91
N ASN A 63 -13.14 -11.42 -8.07
CA ASN A 63 -11.68 -11.38 -7.94
C ASN A 63 -11.26 -11.67 -6.49
N PRO A 64 -10.17 -12.42 -6.25
CA PRO A 64 -9.66 -12.69 -4.91
C PRO A 64 -9.51 -11.45 -4.01
N TRP A 65 -9.16 -10.29 -4.56
CA TRP A 65 -9.08 -9.05 -3.80
C TRP A 65 -10.41 -8.60 -3.19
N ASN A 66 -11.54 -8.91 -3.83
CA ASN A 66 -12.88 -8.46 -3.46
C ASN A 66 -13.69 -9.53 -2.72
N GLN A 67 -13.15 -10.73 -2.54
CA GLN A 67 -13.85 -11.85 -1.90
C GLN A 67 -13.90 -11.74 -0.38
N ASP A 68 -15.09 -11.96 0.18
CA ASP A 68 -15.29 -12.18 1.61
C ASP A 68 -14.66 -13.52 2.01
N VAL A 69 -13.66 -13.47 2.88
CA VAL A 69 -12.90 -14.64 3.34
C VAL A 69 -13.21 -15.04 4.79
N SER A 70 -14.24 -14.41 5.39
CA SER A 70 -14.58 -14.60 6.80
C SER A 70 -14.90 -16.04 7.17
N ALA A 71 -15.36 -16.85 6.19
CA ALA A 71 -15.71 -18.25 6.40
C ALA A 71 -14.67 -19.27 5.87
N LEU A 72 -13.54 -18.81 5.31
CA LEU A 72 -12.53 -19.73 4.79
C LEU A 72 -11.83 -20.50 5.91
N PRO A 73 -11.48 -21.77 5.68
CA PRO A 73 -10.75 -22.59 6.65
C PRO A 73 -9.30 -22.12 6.81
N LEU A 74 -8.68 -22.55 7.91
CA LEU A 74 -7.26 -22.32 8.15
C LEU A 74 -6.40 -23.17 7.21
N HIS A 75 -5.29 -22.59 6.78
CA HIS A 75 -4.26 -23.31 6.05
C HIS A 75 -3.71 -24.48 6.89
N PRO A 76 -3.53 -25.69 6.33
CA PRO A 76 -3.08 -26.86 7.09
C PRO A 76 -1.76 -26.67 7.85
N ARG A 77 -0.88 -25.79 7.33
CA ARG A 77 0.41 -25.43 7.94
C ARG A 77 0.39 -24.07 8.64
N HIS A 78 -0.78 -23.57 9.02
CA HIS A 78 -0.93 -22.26 9.66
C HIS A 78 0.07 -22.06 10.81
N ALA A 79 0.13 -23.00 11.77
CA ALA A 79 0.96 -22.86 12.96
C ALA A 79 2.47 -22.84 12.63
N GLN A 80 2.90 -23.67 11.67
CA GLN A 80 4.31 -23.73 11.25
C GLN A 80 4.76 -22.46 10.54
N ILE A 81 3.97 -21.95 9.60
CA ILE A 81 4.28 -20.72 8.88
C ILE A 81 4.23 -19.53 9.86
N MET A 82 3.19 -19.45 10.70
CA MET A 82 3.04 -18.37 11.67
C MET A 82 4.26 -18.25 12.61
N ALA A 83 4.84 -19.37 13.02
CA ALA A 83 6.03 -19.36 13.87
C ALA A 83 7.27 -18.72 13.23
N ASN A 84 7.32 -18.61 11.89
CA ASN A 84 8.45 -18.09 11.13
C ASN A 84 8.28 -16.62 10.68
N ILE A 85 7.14 -16.00 10.96
CA ILE A 85 6.81 -14.64 10.46
C ILE A 85 6.65 -13.61 11.56
N SER A 86 7.40 -13.77 12.66
CA SER A 86 7.43 -12.80 13.77
C SER A 86 6.05 -12.51 14.35
N PRO A 87 5.36 -13.51 14.93
CA PRO A 87 3.97 -13.36 15.39
C PRO A 87 3.81 -12.35 16.54
N THR A 88 4.88 -11.96 17.20
CA THR A 88 4.86 -10.96 18.28
C THR A 88 5.13 -9.53 17.79
N THR A 89 5.43 -9.36 16.50
CA THR A 89 5.61 -8.03 15.91
C THR A 89 4.25 -7.38 15.70
N HIS A 90 4.17 -6.10 16.04
CA HIS A 90 2.97 -5.29 15.88
C HIS A 90 2.76 -4.88 14.41
N LEU A 91 1.52 -4.57 14.06
CA LEU A 91 1.23 -3.91 12.80
C LEU A 91 1.87 -2.53 12.74
N HIS A 92 2.20 -2.12 11.54
CA HIS A 92 2.66 -0.77 11.22
C HIS A 92 1.92 -0.25 9.99
N ALA A 93 1.38 0.96 10.09
CA ALA A 93 0.80 1.66 8.95
C ALA A 93 1.93 2.29 8.13
N ASP A 94 2.16 1.76 6.93
CA ASP A 94 3.19 2.22 6.01
C ASP A 94 2.58 3.13 4.94
N TRP A 95 2.04 4.23 5.40
CA TRP A 95 1.47 5.29 4.56
C TRP A 95 1.44 6.63 5.30
N GLY A 96 1.12 7.70 4.59
CA GLY A 96 1.05 9.05 5.15
C GLY A 96 1.01 10.10 4.06
N ALA A 97 1.48 11.32 4.37
CA ALA A 97 1.50 12.41 3.43
C ALA A 97 2.57 12.22 2.35
N TRP A 98 2.20 12.50 1.10
CA TRP A 98 3.16 12.48 0.00
C TRP A 98 4.28 13.52 0.17
N THR A 99 3.93 14.69 0.73
CA THR A 99 4.90 15.74 1.03
C THR A 99 5.94 15.31 2.05
N ASP A 100 5.63 14.33 2.90
CA ASP A 100 6.52 13.76 3.89
C ASP A 100 7.24 12.50 3.37
N GLY A 101 6.90 12.05 2.15
CA GLY A 101 7.52 10.90 1.50
C GLY A 101 6.94 9.54 1.89
N TYR A 102 5.76 9.50 2.54
CA TYR A 102 5.14 8.26 3.00
C TYR A 102 3.99 7.79 2.10
N GLY A 103 3.82 6.45 2.05
CA GLY A 103 2.78 5.78 1.28
C GLY A 103 3.06 5.72 -0.21
N ILE A 104 2.30 4.89 -0.92
CA ILE A 104 2.44 4.71 -2.35
C ILE A 104 1.46 5.64 -3.08
N PRO A 105 1.95 6.66 -3.82
CA PRO A 105 1.09 7.58 -4.54
C PRO A 105 0.49 6.92 -5.77
N TRP A 106 -0.73 7.29 -6.07
CA TRP A 106 -1.35 6.97 -7.34
C TRP A 106 -1.92 8.23 -7.99
N SER A 107 -2.03 8.19 -9.31
CA SER A 107 -2.62 9.26 -10.12
C SER A 107 -3.64 8.66 -11.06
N SER A 108 -4.64 9.43 -11.48
CA SER A 108 -5.64 8.96 -12.44
C SER A 108 -5.96 10.00 -13.49
N GLY A 109 -6.45 9.55 -14.62
CA GLY A 109 -6.92 10.41 -15.69
C GLY A 109 -7.30 9.63 -16.94
N SER A 110 -7.84 10.34 -17.95
CA SER A 110 -8.18 9.75 -19.24
C SER A 110 -7.44 10.49 -20.36
N GLY A 111 -7.07 9.75 -21.43
CA GLY A 111 -6.49 10.34 -22.63
C GLY A 111 -5.10 10.94 -22.43
N ALA A 112 -4.33 10.48 -21.45
CA ALA A 112 -2.93 10.87 -21.33
C ALA A 112 -2.14 10.46 -22.59
N PRO A 113 -1.21 11.28 -23.07
CA PRO A 113 -0.37 10.92 -24.20
C PRO A 113 0.51 9.72 -23.86
N ASN A 114 0.81 8.89 -24.85
CA ASN A 114 1.79 7.83 -24.67
C ASN A 114 3.17 8.43 -24.37
N ALA A 115 3.82 7.89 -23.36
CA ALA A 115 5.23 8.09 -23.09
C ALA A 115 5.99 6.82 -23.38
N HIS A 116 7.20 6.91 -23.87
CA HIS A 116 8.07 5.74 -23.99
C HIS A 116 8.49 5.27 -22.60
N MET A 117 8.70 3.96 -22.46
CA MET A 117 9.23 3.35 -21.25
C MET A 117 10.60 2.73 -21.54
N ASP A 118 11.55 2.99 -20.65
CA ASP A 118 12.87 2.35 -20.62
C ASP A 118 12.95 1.49 -19.34
N PHE A 119 12.73 0.17 -19.53
CA PHE A 119 12.80 -0.80 -18.42
C PHE A 119 14.20 -1.41 -18.38
N VAL A 120 14.96 -1.11 -17.31
CA VAL A 120 16.40 -1.36 -17.26
C VAL A 120 16.78 -2.70 -16.61
N ASP A 121 15.95 -3.24 -15.71
CA ASP A 121 16.30 -4.45 -14.95
C ASP A 121 15.48 -5.68 -15.38
N TYR A 122 14.15 -5.51 -15.59
CA TYR A 122 13.23 -6.61 -15.91
C TYR A 122 12.41 -6.34 -17.18
N PRO A 123 13.04 -6.00 -18.32
CA PRO A 123 12.28 -5.75 -19.56
C PRO A 123 11.52 -7.00 -20.04
N ASP A 124 12.08 -8.21 -19.79
CA ASP A 124 11.47 -9.48 -20.20
C ASP A 124 10.26 -9.88 -19.36
N GLU A 125 10.09 -9.25 -18.18
CA GLU A 125 8.94 -9.43 -17.30
C GLU A 125 8.02 -8.19 -17.27
N SER A 126 8.24 -7.25 -18.19
CA SER A 126 7.44 -6.04 -18.34
C SER A 126 6.42 -6.19 -19.45
N ASP A 127 5.20 -5.67 -19.21
CA ASP A 127 4.12 -5.79 -20.18
C ASP A 127 4.33 -4.88 -21.38
N MET A 128 4.36 -5.48 -22.57
CA MET A 128 4.50 -4.75 -23.82
C MET A 128 3.19 -4.04 -24.20
N ARG A 129 3.32 -2.77 -24.58
CA ARG A 129 2.29 -1.97 -25.23
C ARG A 129 2.95 -1.12 -26.31
N PRO A 130 3.11 -1.64 -27.54
CA PRO A 130 3.90 -0.98 -28.58
C PRO A 130 3.28 0.34 -29.05
N CYS A 131 4.11 1.34 -29.28
CA CYS A 131 3.79 2.55 -30.04
C CYS A 131 5.05 3.10 -30.71
N ASP A 132 4.88 3.85 -31.78
CA ASP A 132 5.96 4.58 -32.48
C ASP A 132 7.21 3.74 -32.80
N GLY A 133 7.02 2.42 -32.95
CA GLY A 133 8.10 1.47 -33.26
C GLY A 133 8.91 1.00 -32.05
N VAL A 134 8.53 1.37 -30.81
CA VAL A 134 9.12 0.86 -29.57
C VAL A 134 8.16 -0.09 -28.85
N PRO A 135 8.68 -1.08 -28.09
CA PRO A 135 7.83 -2.11 -27.46
C PRO A 135 7.02 -1.61 -26.27
N PHE A 136 7.51 -0.60 -25.56
CA PHE A 136 6.94 -0.15 -24.29
C PHE A 136 6.52 1.33 -24.36
N CYS A 137 5.21 1.55 -24.32
CA CYS A 137 4.61 2.89 -24.31
C CYS A 137 3.40 2.88 -23.38
N TYR A 138 3.47 3.60 -22.27
CA TYR A 138 2.35 3.71 -21.35
C TYR A 138 1.76 5.12 -21.38
N PRO A 139 0.43 5.27 -21.28
CA PRO A 139 -0.21 6.58 -21.27
C PRO A 139 -0.09 7.22 -19.87
N ILE A 140 1.13 7.44 -19.42
CA ILE A 140 1.44 8.00 -18.11
C ILE A 140 1.92 9.45 -18.29
N PRO A 141 1.21 10.44 -17.71
CA PRO A 141 1.62 11.83 -17.83
C PRO A 141 2.93 12.09 -17.09
N SER A 142 3.73 13.03 -17.60
CA SER A 142 5.01 13.41 -16.96
C SER A 142 4.87 14.00 -15.55
N THR A 143 3.65 14.32 -15.15
CA THR A 143 3.30 14.84 -13.82
C THR A 143 2.86 13.78 -12.83
N ALA A 144 2.88 12.47 -13.23
CA ALA A 144 2.55 11.39 -12.33
C ALA A 144 3.49 11.39 -11.12
N ARG A 145 2.93 11.12 -9.93
CA ARG A 145 3.68 11.12 -8.68
C ARG A 145 4.50 9.84 -8.56
N ILE A 146 5.71 9.99 -8.05
CA ILE A 146 6.60 8.88 -7.67
C ILE A 146 6.63 8.81 -6.15
N GLU A 147 6.66 7.60 -5.62
CA GLU A 147 6.82 7.33 -4.18
C GLU A 147 8.09 7.98 -3.61
N GLY A 148 8.05 8.31 -2.32
CA GLY A 148 9.11 9.03 -1.62
C GLY A 148 8.96 10.54 -1.68
N GLY A 149 7.89 11.04 -2.32
CA GLY A 149 7.53 12.46 -2.32
C GLY A 149 8.37 13.32 -3.27
N PRO A 150 8.17 14.67 -3.20
CA PRO A 150 8.76 15.60 -4.17
C PRO A 150 10.28 15.75 -4.04
N ALA A 151 10.86 15.33 -2.93
CA ALA A 151 12.29 15.42 -2.67
C ALA A 151 13.05 14.11 -2.95
N SER A 152 12.35 13.02 -3.35
CA SER A 152 12.99 11.73 -3.60
C SER A 152 13.86 11.74 -4.85
N ASN A 153 15.00 11.06 -4.77
CA ASN A 153 15.94 10.93 -5.89
C ASN A 153 16.00 9.47 -6.37
N PRO A 154 16.47 9.22 -7.60
CA PRO A 154 16.76 7.86 -8.05
C PRO A 154 17.63 7.11 -7.02
N GLY A 155 17.17 5.92 -6.61
CA GLY A 155 17.82 5.10 -5.59
C GLY A 155 17.32 5.33 -4.15
N ASP A 156 16.38 6.24 -3.93
CA ASP A 156 15.74 6.45 -2.62
C ASP A 156 14.49 5.54 -2.48
N GLY A 157 14.63 4.34 -1.91
CA GLY A 157 13.51 3.42 -1.70
C GLY A 157 12.98 2.78 -2.99
N ASP A 158 11.74 2.28 -2.94
CA ASP A 158 11.13 1.50 -4.02
C ASP A 158 10.60 2.33 -5.18
N ARG A 159 10.29 3.60 -4.95
CA ARG A 159 9.92 4.58 -5.97
C ARG A 159 8.84 4.08 -6.94
N HIS A 160 7.76 3.54 -6.38
CA HIS A 160 6.62 3.12 -7.16
C HIS A 160 5.96 4.31 -7.87
N LEU A 161 5.44 4.05 -9.07
CA LEU A 161 4.57 4.96 -9.81
C LEU A 161 3.34 4.18 -10.24
N LEU A 162 2.15 4.61 -9.78
CA LEU A 162 0.87 3.99 -10.12
C LEU A 162 0.02 4.98 -10.91
N TYR A 163 -0.51 4.55 -12.06
CA TYR A 163 -1.39 5.37 -12.88
C TYR A 163 -2.63 4.60 -13.33
N LEU A 164 -3.80 5.09 -12.94
CA LEU A 164 -5.09 4.57 -13.33
C LEU A 164 -5.63 5.31 -14.55
N ASP A 165 -5.57 4.68 -15.71
CA ASP A 165 -6.21 5.18 -16.93
C ASP A 165 -7.73 4.91 -16.87
N THR A 166 -8.49 6.00 -16.77
CA THR A 166 -9.95 5.97 -16.64
C THR A 166 -10.68 6.02 -17.97
N THR A 167 -9.99 5.89 -19.11
CA THR A 167 -10.58 5.99 -20.46
C THR A 167 -11.68 4.96 -20.65
N GLY A 168 -11.55 3.75 -20.09
CA GLY A 168 -12.54 2.67 -20.14
C GLY A 168 -13.55 2.65 -18.98
N ALA A 169 -13.67 3.73 -18.19
CA ALA A 169 -14.58 3.77 -17.05
C ALA A 169 -16.06 3.53 -17.44
N PRO A 170 -16.84 2.84 -16.60
CA PRO A 170 -16.46 2.32 -15.28
C PRO A 170 -15.88 0.89 -15.28
N ASN A 171 -15.93 0.13 -16.37
CA ASN A 171 -15.73 -1.32 -16.32
C ASN A 171 -14.45 -1.81 -17.03
N ASP A 172 -13.77 -0.95 -17.77
CA ASP A 172 -12.62 -1.34 -18.59
C ASP A 172 -11.43 -0.37 -18.41
N CYS A 173 -11.20 0.01 -17.15
CA CYS A 173 -10.06 0.83 -16.79
C CYS A 173 -8.77 -0.01 -16.79
N THR A 174 -7.65 0.66 -17.05
CA THR A 174 -6.34 0.02 -17.06
C THR A 174 -5.44 0.66 -16.00
N LEU A 175 -4.80 -0.16 -15.20
CA LEU A 175 -3.82 0.26 -14.20
C LEU A 175 -2.42 -0.02 -14.73
N TYR A 176 -1.56 0.99 -14.68
CA TYR A 176 -0.14 0.93 -15.00
C TYR A 176 0.66 1.12 -13.73
N GLU A 177 1.56 0.20 -13.44
CA GLU A 177 2.42 0.26 -12.26
C GLU A 177 3.88 0.07 -12.66
N MET A 178 4.76 0.85 -12.04
CA MET A 178 6.21 0.76 -12.26
C MET A 178 6.92 0.74 -10.91
N TRP A 179 8.02 0.00 -10.86
CA TRP A 179 8.92 -0.07 -9.72
C TRP A 179 10.26 0.57 -10.05
N ASN A 180 10.92 1.15 -9.03
CA ASN A 180 12.21 1.84 -9.10
C ASN A 180 12.24 2.88 -10.23
N THR A 181 11.23 3.74 -10.22
CA THR A 181 11.08 4.78 -11.25
C THR A 181 12.13 5.85 -11.08
N ASN A 182 13.02 5.99 -12.08
CA ASN A 182 14.10 6.99 -12.05
C ASN A 182 13.63 8.40 -12.38
N GLY A 183 12.58 8.54 -13.20
CA GLY A 183 11.99 9.82 -13.57
C GLY A 183 11.60 9.90 -15.05
N PHE A 184 11.11 11.10 -15.44
CA PHE A 184 10.70 11.40 -16.80
C PHE A 184 11.67 12.38 -17.45
N THR A 185 12.22 12.02 -18.63
CA THR A 185 13.13 12.88 -19.39
C THR A 185 12.89 12.72 -20.88
N ALA A 186 12.75 13.83 -21.59
CA ALA A 186 12.64 13.88 -23.06
C ALA A 186 11.57 12.93 -23.66
N GLY A 187 10.42 12.79 -22.99
CA GLY A 187 9.33 11.95 -23.47
C GLY A 187 9.38 10.48 -22.99
N THR A 188 10.38 10.13 -22.18
CA THR A 188 10.61 8.75 -21.71
C THR A 188 10.60 8.68 -20.19
N TRP A 189 9.86 7.73 -19.64
CA TRP A 189 10.00 7.26 -18.27
C TRP A 189 11.08 6.19 -18.21
N SER A 190 11.91 6.21 -17.17
CA SER A 190 12.85 5.12 -16.86
C SER A 190 12.47 4.48 -15.54
N ALA A 191 12.41 3.15 -15.52
CA ALA A 191 12.08 2.33 -14.35
C ALA A 191 12.72 0.95 -14.46
N SER A 192 12.73 0.16 -13.39
CA SER A 192 13.23 -1.21 -13.42
C SER A 192 12.30 -2.15 -14.18
N ASN A 193 10.98 -2.03 -13.97
CA ASN A 193 9.96 -2.80 -14.68
C ASN A 193 8.65 -2.02 -14.83
N GLY A 194 7.69 -2.62 -15.55
CA GLY A 194 6.34 -2.10 -15.69
C GLY A 194 5.28 -3.18 -15.88
N ALA A 195 4.15 -3.01 -15.23
CA ALA A 195 3.02 -3.91 -15.27
C ALA A 195 1.74 -3.21 -15.75
N ILE A 196 0.91 -3.94 -16.50
CA ILE A 196 -0.39 -3.51 -16.98
C ILE A 196 -1.47 -4.44 -16.43
N PHE A 197 -2.43 -3.89 -15.70
CA PHE A 197 -3.58 -4.64 -15.20
C PHE A 197 -4.87 -4.11 -15.81
N HIS A 198 -5.60 -4.99 -16.50
CA HIS A 198 -6.95 -4.70 -17.00
C HIS A 198 -7.96 -4.94 -15.89
N LEU A 199 -8.47 -3.88 -15.29
CA LEU A 199 -9.29 -3.96 -14.08
C LEU A 199 -10.68 -4.57 -14.29
N GLY A 200 -11.11 -4.76 -15.52
CA GLY A 200 -12.33 -5.52 -15.86
C GLY A 200 -12.13 -7.03 -15.92
N SER A 201 -10.95 -7.57 -15.60
CA SER A 201 -10.56 -8.96 -15.80
C SER A 201 -9.96 -9.60 -14.55
N ASN A 202 -10.16 -10.92 -14.41
CA ASN A 202 -9.47 -11.76 -13.42
C ASN A 202 -8.19 -12.41 -14.00
N ALA A 203 -7.76 -12.04 -15.20
CA ALA A 203 -6.55 -12.59 -15.79
C ALA A 203 -5.34 -12.27 -14.91
N LEU A 204 -4.56 -13.31 -14.62
CA LEU A 204 -3.27 -13.17 -13.95
C LEU A 204 -2.21 -12.70 -14.94
N ARG A 205 -1.12 -12.15 -14.42
CA ARG A 205 0.10 -11.93 -15.21
C ARG A 205 0.68 -13.24 -15.69
N THR A 206 1.65 -13.16 -16.58
CA THR A 206 2.42 -14.33 -17.01
C THR A 206 3.06 -15.01 -15.80
N GLU A 207 2.93 -16.34 -15.75
CA GLU A 207 3.54 -17.15 -14.67
C GLU A 207 5.04 -16.93 -14.60
N SER A 208 5.59 -16.84 -13.40
CA SER A 208 6.97 -16.50 -13.06
C SER A 208 7.37 -15.02 -13.30
N TRP A 209 6.42 -14.15 -13.70
CA TRP A 209 6.69 -12.73 -13.86
C TRP A 209 6.40 -11.95 -12.57
N THR A 210 7.34 -11.12 -12.18
CA THR A 210 7.10 -10.08 -11.17
C THR A 210 6.21 -8.95 -11.73
N SER A 211 5.79 -8.03 -10.90
CA SER A 211 5.18 -6.75 -11.28
C SER A 211 5.96 -5.60 -10.64
N ALA A 212 5.34 -4.45 -10.42
CA ALA A 212 5.87 -3.45 -9.50
C ALA A 212 5.84 -3.95 -8.04
N ASP A 213 5.09 -5.01 -7.76
CA ASP A 213 5.03 -5.76 -6.51
C ASP A 213 5.76 -7.10 -6.69
N ALA A 214 6.63 -7.49 -5.78
CA ALA A 214 7.48 -8.70 -5.94
C ALA A 214 6.66 -9.97 -6.19
N ALA A 215 5.45 -10.06 -5.66
CA ALA A 215 4.57 -11.20 -5.88
C ALA A 215 3.94 -11.29 -7.29
N GLY A 216 4.14 -10.29 -8.16
CA GLY A 216 3.42 -10.19 -9.43
C GLY A 216 1.97 -9.70 -9.29
N LEU A 217 1.60 -9.21 -8.12
CA LEU A 217 0.27 -8.67 -7.81
C LEU A 217 0.15 -7.20 -8.23
N PRO A 218 -1.10 -6.69 -8.42
CA PRO A 218 -1.32 -5.25 -8.49
C PRO A 218 -1.24 -4.61 -7.10
N ILE A 219 -0.58 -3.47 -7.00
CA ILE A 219 -0.42 -2.71 -5.75
C ILE A 219 -1.69 -1.93 -5.40
N MET A 220 -2.19 -1.11 -6.33
CA MET A 220 -3.28 -0.17 -6.07
C MET A 220 -4.55 -0.81 -5.49
N PRO A 221 -5.01 -1.99 -5.94
CA PRO A 221 -6.17 -2.65 -5.37
C PRO A 221 -6.05 -2.97 -3.88
N GLY A 222 -4.83 -3.16 -3.38
CA GLY A 222 -4.55 -3.55 -1.99
C GLY A 222 -4.18 -2.40 -1.04
N LEU A 223 -4.12 -1.16 -1.52
CA LEU A 223 -3.78 -0.02 -0.66
C LEU A 223 -4.92 0.31 0.30
N VAL A 224 -4.58 0.60 1.56
CA VAL A 224 -5.48 1.32 2.46
C VAL A 224 -5.60 2.75 1.95
N ARG A 225 -6.79 3.18 1.52
CA ARG A 225 -7.01 4.51 0.94
C ARG A 225 -7.74 5.43 1.90
N TYR A 226 -7.27 6.68 1.97
CA TYR A 226 -7.82 7.71 2.85
C TYR A 226 -9.35 7.84 2.72
N ASP A 227 -9.86 7.96 1.49
CA ASP A 227 -11.29 8.19 1.25
C ASP A 227 -12.15 7.01 1.72
N GLU A 228 -11.68 5.77 1.66
CA GLU A 228 -12.41 4.59 2.14
C GLU A 228 -12.42 4.54 3.67
N VAL A 229 -11.30 4.86 4.32
CA VAL A 229 -11.22 4.94 5.78
C VAL A 229 -12.18 6.02 6.30
N MET A 230 -12.19 7.20 5.68
CA MET A 230 -13.11 8.29 6.02
C MET A 230 -14.56 7.98 5.70
N ALA A 231 -14.83 7.14 4.70
CA ALA A 231 -16.17 6.65 4.40
C ALA A 231 -16.66 5.57 5.40
N GLY A 232 -15.76 5.03 6.23
CA GLY A 232 -16.06 4.03 7.24
C GLY A 232 -16.13 2.60 6.73
N GLU A 233 -15.69 2.32 5.47
CA GLU A 233 -15.71 0.98 4.90
C GLU A 233 -14.64 0.79 3.83
N ILE A 234 -13.86 -0.30 3.96
CA ILE A 234 -12.95 -0.83 2.94
C ILE A 234 -13.54 -2.17 2.49
N ARG A 235 -13.75 -2.33 1.17
CA ARG A 235 -14.43 -3.50 0.58
C ARG A 235 -13.50 -4.43 -0.22
N HIS A 236 -12.25 -4.46 0.14
CA HIS A 236 -11.23 -5.31 -0.49
C HIS A 236 -10.19 -5.77 0.53
N ALA A 237 -9.40 -6.76 0.13
CA ALA A 237 -8.23 -7.16 0.90
C ALA A 237 -7.18 -6.06 0.91
N VAL A 238 -6.40 -5.98 1.96
CA VAL A 238 -5.27 -5.06 2.01
C VAL A 238 -3.95 -5.79 1.69
N ARG A 239 -2.97 -5.04 1.22
CA ARG A 239 -1.62 -5.49 0.93
C ARG A 239 -0.76 -5.34 2.19
N PHE A 240 0.17 -6.29 2.43
CA PHE A 240 1.15 -6.17 3.49
C PHE A 240 2.47 -6.87 3.14
N THR A 241 3.52 -6.57 3.90
CA THR A 241 4.86 -7.13 3.70
C THR A 241 5.30 -8.01 4.85
N LEU A 242 6.19 -8.96 4.53
CA LEU A 242 6.95 -9.79 5.46
C LEU A 242 8.42 -9.84 5.02
N GLN A 243 9.31 -10.12 5.94
CA GLN A 243 10.75 -10.08 5.67
C GLN A 243 11.23 -11.18 4.72
N HIS A 244 10.57 -12.34 4.69
CA HIS A 244 11.00 -13.50 3.93
C HIS A 244 9.83 -14.12 3.18
N ALA A 245 10.08 -14.54 1.93
CA ALA A 245 9.14 -15.27 1.09
C ALA A 245 9.77 -16.59 0.62
N PHE A 246 8.95 -17.66 0.59
CA PHE A 246 9.34 -18.98 0.10
C PHE A 246 9.45 -18.99 -1.43
N ASN A 247 10.28 -19.89 -1.98
CA ASN A 247 10.53 -20.02 -3.41
C ASN A 247 9.41 -20.76 -4.18
N HIS A 248 8.20 -20.50 -3.79
CA HIS A 248 6.95 -20.86 -4.45
C HIS A 248 5.94 -19.74 -4.16
N HIS A 249 4.83 -19.75 -4.87
CA HIS A 249 3.74 -18.81 -4.67
C HIS A 249 2.39 -19.54 -4.64
N ILE A 250 1.34 -18.79 -4.40
CA ILE A 250 -0.04 -19.24 -4.53
C ILE A 250 -0.85 -18.15 -5.25
N HIS A 251 -1.68 -18.53 -6.23
CA HIS A 251 -2.51 -17.55 -6.92
C HIS A 251 -3.37 -16.72 -5.96
N PRO A 252 -3.55 -15.41 -6.23
CA PRO A 252 -3.29 -14.70 -7.49
C PRO A 252 -1.85 -14.20 -7.71
N ALA A 253 -0.88 -14.46 -6.82
CA ALA A 253 0.51 -14.16 -7.11
C ALA A 253 1.01 -15.01 -8.30
N THR A 254 2.00 -14.50 -9.02
CA THR A 254 2.59 -15.16 -10.21
C THR A 254 4.10 -15.28 -10.12
N HIS A 255 4.72 -14.84 -9.02
CA HIS A 255 6.17 -14.84 -8.87
C HIS A 255 6.59 -15.46 -7.54
N ASP A 256 7.71 -16.17 -7.55
CA ASP A 256 8.25 -16.89 -6.39
C ASP A 256 9.07 -16.00 -5.48
N GLY A 257 9.06 -16.32 -4.18
CA GLY A 257 9.99 -15.72 -3.24
C GLY A 257 11.41 -16.31 -3.36
N PRO A 258 12.44 -15.66 -2.78
CA PRO A 258 13.83 -16.09 -2.93
C PRO A 258 14.27 -17.19 -1.95
N SER A 259 13.49 -17.54 -0.93
CA SER A 259 13.92 -18.42 0.16
C SER A 259 13.58 -19.88 -0.08
N SER A 260 14.55 -20.77 0.06
CA SER A 260 14.33 -22.22 0.09
C SER A 260 14.09 -22.79 1.51
N THR A 261 13.99 -21.92 2.51
CA THR A 261 13.76 -22.36 3.90
C THR A 261 12.31 -22.78 4.07
N ALA A 262 12.10 -24.03 4.51
CA ALA A 262 10.77 -24.58 4.73
C ALA A 262 9.95 -23.76 5.73
N ASP A 263 8.63 -23.75 5.55
CA ASP A 263 7.68 -23.00 6.39
C ASP A 263 7.81 -21.46 6.34
N MET A 264 8.52 -20.90 5.35
CA MET A 264 8.40 -19.49 5.03
C MET A 264 7.05 -19.23 4.30
N PRO A 265 6.48 -18.04 4.45
CA PRO A 265 5.24 -17.68 3.76
C PRO A 265 5.45 -17.62 2.25
N LEU A 266 4.43 -17.99 1.49
CA LEU A 266 4.41 -17.85 0.04
C LEU A 266 3.82 -16.50 -0.34
N TYR A 267 4.30 -15.89 -1.41
CA TYR A 267 3.58 -14.79 -2.04
C TYR A 267 2.16 -15.23 -2.43
N GLY A 268 1.20 -14.33 -2.28
CA GLY A 268 -0.21 -14.63 -2.53
C GLY A 268 -0.94 -15.30 -1.38
N LEU A 269 -0.26 -15.72 -0.30
CA LEU A 269 -0.94 -16.22 0.89
C LEU A 269 -1.92 -15.17 1.45
N ARG A 270 -3.12 -15.66 1.80
CA ARG A 270 -4.17 -14.85 2.41
C ARG A 270 -4.14 -14.97 3.91
N PHE A 271 -4.11 -13.84 4.56
CA PHE A 271 -4.23 -13.72 6.01
C PHE A 271 -5.58 -13.10 6.38
N ARG A 272 -6.05 -13.34 7.58
CA ARG A 272 -7.26 -12.74 8.12
C ARG A 272 -7.06 -12.40 9.60
N LEU A 273 -7.46 -11.20 10.02
CA LEU A 273 -7.56 -10.88 11.44
C LEU A 273 -8.66 -11.76 12.08
N ARG A 274 -8.38 -12.36 13.22
CA ARG A 274 -9.32 -13.24 13.92
C ARG A 274 -10.65 -12.55 14.19
N ALA A 275 -11.75 -13.26 14.02
CA ALA A 275 -13.10 -12.72 14.19
C ALA A 275 -13.40 -12.30 15.64
N ASP A 276 -12.71 -12.88 16.63
CA ASP A 276 -12.84 -12.57 18.05
C ASP A 276 -11.89 -11.48 18.56
N PHE A 277 -11.10 -10.84 17.65
CA PHE A 277 -10.23 -9.74 18.03
C PHE A 277 -11.06 -8.54 18.50
N ASP A 278 -10.79 -8.07 19.73
CA ASP A 278 -11.49 -6.93 20.31
C ASP A 278 -10.85 -5.60 19.91
N MET A 279 -11.54 -4.84 19.06
CA MET A 279 -11.14 -3.53 18.59
C MET A 279 -11.98 -2.36 19.15
N HIS A 280 -12.89 -2.63 20.10
CA HIS A 280 -13.87 -1.63 20.55
C HIS A 280 -13.28 -0.37 21.20
N ALA A 281 -12.07 -0.48 21.76
CA ALA A 281 -11.38 0.65 22.37
C ALA A 281 -10.53 1.47 21.39
N MET A 282 -10.43 1.05 20.12
CA MET A 282 -9.64 1.70 19.09
C MET A 282 -10.42 2.80 18.38
N ASP A 283 -9.70 3.70 17.74
CA ASP A 283 -10.27 4.76 16.90
C ASP A 283 -11.20 4.18 15.82
N PRO A 284 -12.33 4.80 15.49
CA PRO A 284 -13.25 4.32 14.46
C PRO A 284 -12.61 4.10 13.07
N HIS A 285 -11.61 4.91 12.70
CA HIS A 285 -10.90 4.76 11.42
C HIS A 285 -10.00 3.52 11.45
N THR A 286 -9.29 3.28 12.56
CA THR A 286 -8.55 2.02 12.78
C THR A 286 -9.49 0.82 12.74
N GLN A 287 -10.65 0.88 13.39
CA GLN A 287 -11.65 -0.18 13.33
C GLN A 287 -12.13 -0.46 11.90
N THR A 288 -12.24 0.57 11.05
CA THR A 288 -12.61 0.38 9.63
C THR A 288 -11.59 -0.48 8.89
N ILE A 289 -10.30 -0.21 9.10
CA ILE A 289 -9.22 -0.99 8.50
C ILE A 289 -9.22 -2.44 9.05
N LEU A 290 -9.33 -2.61 10.36
CA LEU A 290 -9.33 -3.92 10.99
C LEU A 290 -10.56 -4.77 10.60
N ARG A 291 -11.74 -4.16 10.41
CA ARG A 291 -12.92 -4.87 9.86
C ARG A 291 -12.70 -5.38 8.45
N ALA A 292 -12.01 -4.61 7.61
CA ALA A 292 -11.62 -5.10 6.28
C ALA A 292 -10.67 -6.30 6.38
N MET A 293 -9.70 -6.25 7.31
CA MET A 293 -8.80 -7.37 7.56
C MET A 293 -9.51 -8.62 8.10
N GLN A 294 -10.61 -8.47 8.85
CA GLN A 294 -11.47 -9.59 9.27
C GLN A 294 -12.29 -10.15 8.12
N ARG A 295 -12.81 -9.31 7.25
CA ARG A 295 -13.76 -9.70 6.20
C ARG A 295 -13.08 -10.10 4.89
N TYR A 296 -12.18 -9.26 4.42
CA TYR A 296 -11.48 -9.45 3.15
C TYR A 296 -10.04 -9.93 3.34
N GLY A 297 -9.47 -9.82 4.55
CA GLY A 297 -8.13 -10.26 4.88
C GLY A 297 -7.03 -9.42 4.24
N LEU A 298 -5.83 -10.00 4.22
CA LEU A 298 -4.62 -9.39 3.69
C LEU A 298 -3.91 -10.34 2.73
N PHE A 299 -3.27 -9.81 1.69
CA PHE A 299 -2.34 -10.56 0.85
C PHE A 299 -0.90 -10.26 1.22
N PHE A 300 -0.10 -11.31 1.41
CA PHE A 300 1.35 -11.19 1.44
C PHE A 300 1.84 -10.96 0.00
N ALA A 301 2.28 -9.75 -0.26
CA ALA A 301 2.49 -9.23 -1.60
C ALA A 301 3.95 -8.90 -1.89
N ASP A 302 4.74 -8.56 -0.87
CA ASP A 302 6.13 -8.13 -1.08
C ASP A 302 7.01 -8.43 0.13
N GLN A 303 8.32 -8.46 -0.09
CA GLN A 303 9.30 -8.46 0.97
C GLN A 303 9.52 -7.04 1.51
N GLY A 304 9.62 -6.95 2.83
CA GLY A 304 9.82 -5.70 3.53
C GLY A 304 9.91 -5.94 5.02
N SER A 305 9.64 -4.93 5.82
CA SER A 305 9.50 -5.10 7.26
C SER A 305 8.29 -5.97 7.59
N ASN A 306 8.39 -6.80 8.64
CA ASN A 306 7.29 -7.67 9.04
C ASN A 306 6.08 -6.85 9.48
N TRP A 307 4.89 -7.23 8.95
CA TRP A 307 3.60 -6.68 9.34
C TRP A 307 3.42 -5.19 9.02
N TYR A 308 4.10 -4.70 7.98
CA TYR A 308 3.84 -3.38 7.43
C TYR A 308 2.66 -3.47 6.48
N ILE A 309 1.62 -2.69 6.80
CA ILE A 309 0.40 -2.59 5.99
C ILE A 309 0.57 -1.41 5.06
N THR A 310 0.40 -1.62 3.77
CA THR A 310 0.64 -0.57 2.78
C THR A 310 -0.62 0.25 2.51
N GLY A 311 -0.48 1.55 2.42
CA GLY A 311 -1.58 2.45 2.10
C GLY A 311 -1.19 3.54 1.10
N ASP A 312 -2.18 4.31 0.67
CA ASP A 312 -1.97 5.38 -0.28
C ASP A 312 -1.27 6.59 0.35
N SER A 313 -0.65 7.36 -0.52
CA SER A 313 0.00 8.62 -0.17
C SER A 313 -1.00 9.76 -0.33
N ASP A 314 -1.48 10.32 0.78
CA ASP A 314 -2.44 11.42 0.82
C ASP A 314 -2.08 12.40 1.94
N ASP A 315 -1.93 13.69 1.61
CA ASP A 315 -1.52 14.70 2.59
C ASP A 315 -2.54 14.86 3.74
N ARG A 316 -3.80 14.46 3.51
CA ARG A 316 -4.88 14.49 4.52
C ARG A 316 -4.67 13.49 5.67
N TRP A 317 -3.78 12.50 5.53
CA TRP A 317 -3.42 11.60 6.65
C TRP A 317 -2.82 12.34 7.85
N ASN A 318 -2.27 13.55 7.62
CA ASN A 318 -1.75 14.40 8.69
C ASN A 318 -2.85 15.20 9.41
N ASP A 319 -4.07 15.27 8.88
CA ASP A 319 -5.17 16.00 9.49
C ASP A 319 -5.54 15.38 10.85
N GLY A 320 -5.47 16.18 11.91
CA GLY A 320 -5.77 15.73 13.27
C GLY A 320 -4.85 14.61 13.80
N ASP A 321 -3.67 14.40 13.20
CA ASP A 321 -2.75 13.31 13.53
C ASP A 321 -3.37 11.90 13.33
N LEU A 322 -4.17 11.74 12.28
CA LEU A 322 -4.87 10.48 12.02
C LEU A 322 -3.90 9.32 11.85
N ILE A 323 -2.80 9.50 11.12
CA ILE A 323 -1.78 8.44 10.93
C ILE A 323 -1.11 8.07 12.26
N GLY A 324 -0.84 9.04 13.13
CA GLY A 324 -0.29 8.79 14.47
C GLY A 324 -1.28 8.01 15.35
N THR A 325 -2.57 8.31 15.27
CA THR A 325 -3.64 7.59 15.95
C THR A 325 -3.73 6.13 15.49
N ILE A 326 -3.76 5.89 14.17
CA ILE A 326 -3.81 4.53 13.61
C ILE A 326 -2.57 3.73 14.02
N ASN A 327 -1.37 4.31 13.92
CA ASN A 327 -0.13 3.65 14.36
C ASN A 327 -0.12 3.39 15.88
N GLY A 328 -0.73 4.26 16.67
CA GLY A 328 -0.93 4.06 18.10
C GLY A 328 -1.77 2.81 18.38
N ASP A 329 -2.89 2.65 17.70
CA ASP A 329 -3.78 1.50 17.81
C ASP A 329 -3.14 0.22 17.28
N PHE A 330 -2.43 0.27 16.15
CA PHE A 330 -1.75 -0.88 15.55
C PHE A 330 -0.70 -1.51 16.46
N ARG A 331 -0.17 -0.77 17.43
CA ARG A 331 0.70 -1.33 18.48
C ARG A 331 0.00 -2.34 19.40
N ASN A 332 -1.32 -2.42 19.35
CA ASN A 332 -2.11 -3.39 20.10
C ASN A 332 -2.51 -4.60 19.23
N VAL A 333 -2.12 -4.65 17.96
CA VAL A 333 -2.40 -5.74 17.02
C VAL A 333 -1.07 -6.37 16.62
N THR A 334 -0.94 -7.67 16.80
CA THR A 334 0.28 -8.41 16.48
C THR A 334 0.03 -9.43 15.37
N GLY A 335 1.09 -9.93 14.76
CA GLY A 335 0.98 -11.03 13.80
C GLY A 335 0.26 -12.25 14.36
N GLY A 336 0.35 -12.51 15.66
CA GLY A 336 -0.33 -13.62 16.33
C GLY A 336 -1.86 -13.48 16.40
N ASP A 337 -2.40 -12.30 16.09
CA ASP A 337 -3.85 -12.07 16.01
C ASP A 337 -4.42 -12.45 14.65
N PHE A 338 -3.57 -12.89 13.71
CA PHE A 338 -3.97 -13.27 12.36
C PHE A 338 -4.00 -14.78 12.16
N GLU A 339 -4.79 -15.19 11.20
CA GLU A 339 -4.95 -16.54 10.70
C GLU A 339 -4.49 -16.61 9.24
N ILE A 340 -3.78 -17.67 8.88
CA ILE A 340 -3.44 -17.98 7.48
C ILE A 340 -4.53 -18.88 6.93
N LEU A 341 -5.10 -18.50 5.78
CA LEU A 341 -6.23 -19.16 5.16
C LEU A 341 -5.82 -20.16 4.09
N ASP A 342 -6.60 -21.20 3.93
CA ASP A 342 -6.47 -22.15 2.83
C ASP A 342 -7.20 -21.58 1.60
N THR A 343 -6.44 -21.14 0.62
CA THR A 343 -6.95 -20.57 -0.64
C THR A 343 -6.56 -21.40 -1.86
N GLY A 344 -5.94 -22.56 -1.67
CA GLY A 344 -5.56 -23.48 -2.72
C GLY A 344 -4.14 -24.02 -2.59
N SER A 345 -3.67 -24.64 -3.65
CA SER A 345 -2.34 -25.26 -3.69
C SER A 345 -1.26 -24.26 -4.09
N GLN A 346 -0.05 -24.45 -3.54
CA GLN A 346 1.14 -23.74 -4.02
C GLN A 346 1.48 -24.15 -5.46
N ILE A 347 2.11 -23.26 -6.19
CA ILE A 347 2.59 -23.43 -7.54
C ILE A 347 4.11 -23.48 -7.58
#